data_9d709ff06d7757de3c936b26f4f2df41
#
_entry.id   9d709ff06d7757de3c936b26f4f2df41
#
_cell.length_a   1.000
_cell.length_b   1.000
_cell.length_c   1.000
_cell.angle_alpha   90.00
_cell.angle_beta   90.00
_cell.angle_gamma   90.00
#
_symmetry.space_group_name_H-M   'P 1'
#
loop_
_entity.id
_entity.type
_entity.pdbx_description
1 polymer ?
#
loop_
_entity_poly.entity_id
_entity_poly.type
_entity_poly.pdbx_seq_one_letter_code
_entity_poly.pdbx_strand_id
1 'polypeptide(L)'
;MRKRNVAKAAIAGAALALVIPGIAYATTTATVSTPGATTFTAPGAGVLLKTNAHCSSGLASGGGVLVTGADNGIDVMESTPSTNGTTEASNGATDATYWLGYGGSGGQGSGTYTVTPYAVCFTNSTINHTQVVVSSTSGPTTAGGMTSTTATCPANTLLLGGGVASTLASNKSVKAIASYPSTSSGAAAANGSTNPTSWTAVALNGGMTGTGNTTAAYAVCSGSGINISGLTVTVKHTNVAGPTSASSTATATTAACGTAGNLISGGGSISGSDPTKGSFTAPGSQGDHLTGIYASDSSGNATGNGNSTDRWSTIGHTGGMSSPNTDTDVWGLCLP
;
A
#
# COMPACT_ATOMS: atom_id res chain seq x y z
N MET A 1 42.70 -30.85 76.65
CA MET A 1 41.62 -30.47 75.68
C MET A 1 42.12 -29.31 74.88
N ARG A 2 42.45 -29.54 73.57
CA ARG A 2 42.93 -28.50 72.66
C ARG A 2 41.75 -28.02 71.77
N LYS A 3 41.38 -26.75 71.92
CA LYS A 3 40.38 -26.09 71.03
C LYS A 3 41.01 -25.77 69.67
N ARG A 4 40.49 -26.33 68.61
CA ARG A 4 40.84 -25.98 67.23
C ARG A 4 40.02 -24.78 66.81
N ASN A 5 40.69 -23.67 66.48
CA ASN A 5 40.08 -22.51 65.84
C ASN A 5 39.96 -22.82 64.32
N VAL A 6 38.74 -22.81 63.83
CA VAL A 6 38.46 -22.88 62.37
C VAL A 6 38.31 -21.44 61.81
N ALA A 7 39.29 -21.06 61.05
CA ALA A 7 39.22 -19.78 60.34
C ALA A 7 38.22 -19.92 59.18
N LYS A 8 37.20 -19.06 59.13
CA LYS A 8 36.29 -18.93 58.02
C LYS A 8 36.92 -17.99 56.96
N ALA A 9 37.29 -18.52 55.81
CA ALA A 9 37.68 -17.73 54.63
C ALA A 9 36.43 -17.19 54.00
N ALA A 10 36.30 -15.88 53.94
CA ALA A 10 35.25 -15.17 53.14
C ALA A 10 35.73 -15.06 51.71
N ILE A 11 35.04 -15.74 50.79
CA ILE A 11 35.25 -15.58 49.35
C ILE A 11 34.45 -14.35 48.91
N ALA A 12 35.14 -13.25 48.64
CA ALA A 12 34.55 -12.08 48.00
C ALA A 12 34.37 -12.40 46.49
N GLY A 13 33.16 -12.75 46.09
CA GLY A 13 32.80 -12.91 44.69
C GLY A 13 32.71 -11.53 44.02
N ALA A 14 33.67 -11.20 43.15
CA ALA A 14 33.56 -10.05 42.27
C ALA A 14 32.52 -10.38 41.18
N ALA A 15 31.34 -9.75 41.25
CA ALA A 15 30.36 -9.80 40.17
C ALA A 15 30.91 -8.97 38.99
N LEU A 16 31.37 -9.64 37.97
CA LEU A 16 31.71 -9.03 36.68
C LEU A 16 30.39 -8.63 36.02
N ALA A 17 30.01 -7.36 36.10
CA ALA A 17 28.90 -6.83 35.31
C ALA A 17 29.33 -6.82 33.84
N LEU A 18 28.84 -7.80 33.08
CA LEU A 18 28.96 -7.82 31.61
C LEU A 18 28.10 -6.67 31.09
N VAL A 19 28.72 -5.54 30.75
CA VAL A 19 28.09 -4.48 29.98
C VAL A 19 27.97 -5.01 28.57
N ILE A 20 26.81 -5.61 28.25
CA ILE A 20 26.44 -5.91 26.88
C ILE A 20 26.17 -4.55 26.22
N PRO A 21 26.97 -4.11 25.24
CA PRO A 21 26.63 -2.91 24.50
C PRO A 21 25.20 -3.08 23.97
N GLY A 22 24.27 -2.24 24.43
CA GLY A 22 22.90 -2.26 23.95
C GLY A 22 22.91 -2.11 22.43
N ILE A 23 22.42 -3.11 21.72
CA ILE A 23 22.17 -3.01 20.30
C ILE A 23 21.09 -1.95 20.17
N ALA A 24 21.46 -0.76 19.69
CA ALA A 24 20.49 0.27 19.36
C ALA A 24 19.70 -0.24 18.15
N TYR A 25 18.48 -0.68 18.39
CA TYR A 25 17.57 -1.00 17.30
C TYR A 25 17.19 0.29 16.58
N ALA A 26 17.15 0.23 15.25
CA ALA A 26 16.62 1.33 14.46
C ALA A 26 15.16 1.57 14.92
N THR A 27 14.85 2.81 15.27
CA THR A 27 13.49 3.17 15.67
C THR A 27 12.77 3.76 14.46
N THR A 28 11.60 3.18 14.16
CA THR A 28 10.69 3.69 13.14
C THR A 28 9.54 4.43 13.82
N THR A 29 9.16 5.58 13.30
CA THR A 29 7.86 6.20 13.60
C THR A 29 7.10 6.42 12.30
N ALA A 30 5.81 6.23 12.33
CA ALA A 30 4.95 6.44 11.18
C ALA A 30 3.64 7.11 11.61
N THR A 31 3.23 8.14 10.88
CA THR A 31 1.95 8.83 11.08
C THR A 31 1.26 9.00 9.74
N VAL A 32 -0.07 9.08 9.77
CA VAL A 32 -0.86 9.33 8.58
C VAL A 32 -1.00 10.82 8.36
N SER A 33 -0.76 11.29 7.15
CA SER A 33 -1.11 12.63 6.71
C SER A 33 -2.26 12.58 5.73
N THR A 34 -3.27 13.40 5.93
CA THR A 34 -4.39 13.59 5.01
C THR A 34 -4.91 15.02 5.11
N PRO A 35 -5.16 15.70 3.99
CA PRO A 35 -5.80 17.03 4.00
C PRO A 35 -7.32 16.94 4.25
N GLY A 36 -7.88 15.73 4.33
CA GLY A 36 -9.31 15.48 4.36
C GLY A 36 -9.91 15.21 2.97
N ALA A 37 -11.22 15.06 2.93
CA ALA A 37 -11.96 14.75 1.71
C ALA A 37 -12.16 15.99 0.82
N THR A 38 -11.93 15.84 -0.48
CA THR A 38 -12.31 16.82 -1.49
C THR A 38 -13.57 16.34 -2.20
N THR A 39 -14.60 17.18 -2.23
CA THR A 39 -15.92 16.86 -2.79
C THR A 39 -16.02 17.31 -4.24
N PHE A 40 -16.63 16.46 -5.07
CA PHE A 40 -16.98 16.71 -6.46
C PHE A 40 -18.48 16.54 -6.68
N THR A 41 -19.08 17.51 -7.32
CA THR A 41 -20.52 17.52 -7.57
C THR A 41 -20.78 17.16 -9.01
N ALA A 42 -21.45 16.03 -9.22
CA ALA A 42 -21.97 15.56 -10.53
C ALA A 42 -20.96 15.70 -11.70
N PRO A 43 -19.74 15.17 -11.59
CA PRO A 43 -18.80 15.23 -12.69
C PRO A 43 -19.30 14.39 -13.87
N GLY A 44 -18.95 14.82 -15.07
CA GLY A 44 -19.22 14.05 -16.29
C GLY A 44 -18.46 12.73 -16.33
N ALA A 45 -18.83 11.85 -17.28
CA ALA A 45 -18.15 10.59 -17.49
C ALA A 45 -16.64 10.75 -17.73
N GLY A 46 -15.82 9.94 -17.08
CA GLY A 46 -14.35 9.93 -17.20
C GLY A 46 -13.66 11.18 -16.68
N VAL A 47 -14.26 11.89 -15.77
CA VAL A 47 -13.61 13.01 -15.07
C VAL A 47 -12.78 12.44 -13.92
N LEU A 48 -11.50 12.83 -13.89
CA LEU A 48 -10.56 12.48 -12.84
C LEU A 48 -10.44 13.62 -11.84
N LEU A 49 -10.40 13.25 -10.58
CA LEU A 49 -10.11 14.14 -9.48
C LEU A 49 -8.75 13.81 -8.89
N LYS A 50 -7.86 14.76 -8.97
CA LYS A 50 -6.50 14.70 -8.40
C LYS A 50 -6.47 15.37 -7.04
N THR A 51 -5.97 14.65 -6.04
CA THR A 51 -5.73 15.16 -4.69
C THR A 51 -4.36 14.70 -4.21
N ASN A 52 -3.83 15.33 -3.16
CA ASN A 52 -2.56 14.92 -2.58
C ASN A 52 -2.60 15.01 -1.04
N ALA A 53 -1.79 14.19 -0.39
CA ALA A 53 -1.44 14.29 1.02
C ALA A 53 0.07 14.61 1.12
N HIS A 54 0.47 15.42 2.11
CA HIS A 54 1.83 15.90 2.27
C HIS A 54 2.41 15.52 3.63
N CYS A 55 3.57 14.91 3.63
CA CYS A 55 4.38 14.68 4.81
C CYS A 55 5.15 15.97 5.16
N SER A 56 4.65 16.74 6.12
CA SER A 56 5.33 17.94 6.61
C SER A 56 6.62 17.61 7.38
N SER A 57 6.79 16.37 7.81
CA SER A 57 8.00 15.82 8.42
C SER A 57 8.15 14.36 8.02
N GLY A 58 9.41 13.92 7.85
CA GLY A 58 9.68 12.56 7.37
C GLY A 58 9.48 12.39 5.87
N LEU A 59 9.52 11.14 5.42
CA LEU A 59 9.40 10.75 4.02
C LEU A 59 8.08 9.98 3.81
N ALA A 60 7.49 10.05 2.63
CA ALA A 60 6.36 9.23 2.28
C ALA A 60 6.86 7.81 1.93
N SER A 61 6.65 6.87 2.83
CA SER A 61 6.97 5.44 2.59
C SER A 61 5.88 4.75 1.78
N GLY A 62 4.65 5.24 1.88
CA GLY A 62 3.50 4.72 1.20
C GLY A 62 2.32 5.66 1.33
N GLY A 63 1.19 5.24 0.82
CA GLY A 63 -0.04 6.00 0.94
C GLY A 63 -1.18 5.33 0.20
N GLY A 64 -2.31 6.00 0.17
CA GLY A 64 -3.53 5.46 -0.39
C GLY A 64 -4.53 6.52 -0.75
N VAL A 65 -5.70 6.06 -1.13
CA VAL A 65 -6.84 6.90 -1.49
C VAL A 65 -8.14 6.22 -1.10
N LEU A 66 -9.08 6.99 -0.62
CA LEU A 66 -10.45 6.57 -0.36
C LEU A 66 -11.40 7.42 -1.21
N VAL A 67 -12.20 6.76 -2.03
CA VAL A 67 -13.24 7.37 -2.84
C VAL A 67 -14.59 6.95 -2.27
N THR A 68 -15.43 7.92 -1.94
CA THR A 68 -16.77 7.65 -1.39
C THR A 68 -17.84 8.41 -2.17
N GLY A 69 -18.96 7.76 -2.43
CA GLY A 69 -20.09 8.33 -3.16
C GLY A 69 -21.18 7.30 -3.37
N ALA A 70 -22.31 7.73 -3.92
CA ALA A 70 -23.49 6.88 -4.10
C ALA A 70 -23.49 6.11 -5.44
N ASP A 71 -22.49 6.32 -6.29
CA ASP A 71 -22.48 5.78 -7.65
C ASP A 71 -21.58 4.55 -7.81
N ASN A 72 -22.06 3.57 -8.57
CA ASN A 72 -21.37 2.31 -8.83
C ASN A 72 -20.19 2.41 -9.82
N GLY A 73 -19.90 3.59 -10.32
CA GLY A 73 -18.84 3.81 -11.31
C GLY A 73 -17.72 4.72 -10.83
N ILE A 74 -17.59 4.90 -9.52
CA ILE A 74 -16.54 5.73 -8.92
C ILE A 74 -15.38 4.83 -8.48
N ASP A 75 -14.24 5.02 -9.11
CA ASP A 75 -13.07 4.14 -9.03
C ASP A 75 -11.85 4.83 -8.41
N VAL A 76 -11.01 4.05 -7.75
CA VAL A 76 -9.60 4.42 -7.55
C VAL A 76 -8.88 4.28 -8.89
N MET A 77 -8.31 5.39 -9.35
CA MET A 77 -7.57 5.44 -10.61
C MET A 77 -6.06 5.44 -10.37
N GLU A 78 -5.64 6.09 -9.30
CA GLU A 78 -4.24 6.25 -8.99
C GLU A 78 -4.01 6.41 -7.49
N SER A 79 -2.89 5.85 -7.03
CA SER A 79 -2.34 6.02 -5.69
C SER A 79 -0.83 5.93 -5.83
N THR A 80 -0.11 7.08 -5.86
CA THR A 80 1.30 7.15 -6.25
C THR A 80 2.12 8.12 -5.41
N PRO A 81 3.45 7.86 -5.23
CA PRO A 81 4.35 8.84 -4.63
C PRO A 81 4.56 10.05 -5.55
N SER A 82 4.85 11.20 -4.93
CA SER A 82 5.19 12.44 -5.63
C SER A 82 6.21 13.25 -4.84
N THR A 83 7.05 14.00 -5.55
CA THR A 83 8.02 14.93 -4.94
C THR A 83 7.52 16.35 -4.87
N ASN A 84 6.44 16.68 -5.58
CA ASN A 84 5.93 18.05 -5.70
C ASN A 84 4.43 18.21 -5.43
N GLY A 85 3.71 17.08 -5.17
CA GLY A 85 2.27 17.07 -4.90
C GLY A 85 1.37 17.29 -6.12
N THR A 86 1.91 17.38 -7.32
CA THR A 86 1.13 17.67 -8.54
C THR A 86 1.31 16.64 -9.65
N THR A 87 2.48 16.02 -9.72
CA THR A 87 2.82 15.00 -10.71
C THR A 87 3.40 13.77 -10.02
N GLU A 88 3.19 12.62 -10.61
CA GLU A 88 3.73 11.35 -10.15
C GLU A 88 5.27 11.42 -10.13
N ALA A 89 5.88 10.73 -9.17
CA ALA A 89 7.33 10.65 -9.10
C ALA A 89 7.89 9.93 -10.34
N SER A 90 8.94 10.48 -10.94
CA SER A 90 9.66 9.81 -12.03
C SER A 90 10.51 8.66 -11.51
N ASN A 91 10.89 7.74 -12.41
CA ASN A 91 11.84 6.69 -12.07
C ASN A 91 13.18 7.28 -11.62
N GLY A 92 13.68 6.85 -10.47
CA GLY A 92 14.88 7.37 -9.83
C GLY A 92 14.67 8.61 -8.96
N ALA A 93 13.44 9.15 -8.86
CA ALA A 93 13.15 10.25 -7.94
C ALA A 93 13.45 9.83 -6.49
N THR A 94 14.01 10.76 -5.70
CA THR A 94 14.36 10.54 -4.30
C THR A 94 13.46 11.35 -3.37
N ASP A 95 13.31 10.84 -2.15
CA ASP A 95 12.74 11.57 -1.01
C ASP A 95 11.35 12.16 -1.29
N ALA A 96 10.47 11.32 -1.81
CA ALA A 96 9.07 11.70 -1.99
C ALA A 96 8.46 12.09 -0.63
N THR A 97 7.79 13.25 -0.59
CA THR A 97 7.10 13.76 0.59
C THR A 97 5.60 13.93 0.36
N TYR A 98 5.12 13.66 -0.84
CA TYR A 98 3.71 13.68 -1.17
C TYR A 98 3.22 12.32 -1.63
N TRP A 99 1.92 12.12 -1.47
CA TRP A 99 1.19 11.00 -2.05
C TRP A 99 -0.01 11.52 -2.83
N LEU A 100 -0.09 11.15 -4.10
CA LEU A 100 -1.22 11.49 -4.95
C LEU A 100 -2.30 10.43 -4.83
N GLY A 101 -3.55 10.84 -4.77
CA GLY A 101 -4.72 9.98 -4.83
C GLY A 101 -5.69 10.49 -5.89
N TYR A 102 -6.01 9.67 -6.89
CA TYR A 102 -6.96 10.03 -7.91
C TYR A 102 -8.16 9.12 -7.86
N GLY A 103 -9.34 9.73 -7.77
CA GLY A 103 -10.60 9.08 -8.01
C GLY A 103 -11.15 9.48 -9.38
N GLY A 104 -11.91 8.62 -10.00
CA GLY A 104 -12.54 8.88 -11.28
C GLY A 104 -13.95 8.39 -11.35
N SER A 105 -14.76 9.01 -12.21
CA SER A 105 -16.00 8.41 -12.66
C SER A 105 -15.71 7.59 -13.92
N GLY A 106 -16.19 6.35 -13.96
CA GLY A 106 -16.08 5.48 -15.12
C GLY A 106 -16.84 5.99 -16.35
N GLY A 107 -17.31 5.11 -17.22
CA GLY A 107 -17.94 5.46 -18.49
C GLY A 107 -19.28 6.21 -18.41
N GLN A 108 -19.82 6.42 -17.24
CA GLN A 108 -21.05 7.20 -17.00
C GLN A 108 -20.77 8.38 -16.08
N GLY A 109 -21.50 9.46 -16.23
CA GLY A 109 -21.49 10.57 -15.26
C GLY A 109 -21.92 10.07 -13.89
N SER A 110 -21.34 10.61 -12.84
CA SER A 110 -21.64 10.23 -11.46
C SER A 110 -22.33 11.36 -10.70
N GLY A 111 -22.97 11.00 -9.59
CA GLY A 111 -23.45 11.94 -8.58
C GLY A 111 -22.28 12.61 -7.84
N THR A 112 -22.57 13.18 -6.68
CA THR A 112 -21.53 13.76 -5.82
C THR A 112 -20.68 12.65 -5.19
N TYR A 113 -19.35 12.81 -5.28
CA TYR A 113 -18.40 11.92 -4.62
C TYR A 113 -17.24 12.68 -3.97
N THR A 114 -16.50 12.01 -3.10
CA THR A 114 -15.31 12.59 -2.46
C THR A 114 -14.10 11.73 -2.72
N VAL A 115 -12.93 12.36 -2.77
CA VAL A 115 -11.64 11.69 -2.81
C VAL A 115 -10.79 12.18 -1.65
N THR A 116 -10.28 11.25 -0.87
CA THR A 116 -9.41 11.52 0.27
C THR A 116 -8.08 10.82 0.08
N PRO A 117 -6.98 11.55 -0.12
CA PRO A 117 -5.65 10.97 -0.22
C PRO A 117 -5.06 10.76 1.17
N TYR A 118 -4.19 9.76 1.30
CA TYR A 118 -3.44 9.43 2.51
C TYR A 118 -1.97 9.26 2.17
N ALA A 119 -1.08 9.84 2.95
CA ALA A 119 0.35 9.54 2.95
C ALA A 119 0.73 8.92 4.30
N VAL A 120 1.56 7.90 4.29
CA VAL A 120 2.24 7.40 5.49
C VAL A 120 3.60 8.07 5.56
N CYS A 121 3.73 8.95 6.55
CA CYS A 121 4.94 9.73 6.79
C CYS A 121 5.79 9.01 7.81
N PHE A 122 6.94 8.52 7.42
CA PHE A 122 7.81 7.78 8.31
C PHE A 122 9.14 8.50 8.54
N THR A 123 9.70 8.26 9.71
CA THR A 123 11.09 8.52 10.04
C THR A 123 11.73 7.27 10.58
N ASN A 124 12.97 7.03 10.23
CA ASN A 124 13.73 5.90 10.73
C ASN A 124 15.17 6.34 10.95
N SER A 125 15.80 5.89 12.04
CA SER A 125 17.16 6.29 12.38
C SER A 125 18.23 5.81 11.39
N THR A 126 17.92 4.81 10.59
CA THR A 126 18.82 4.23 9.57
C THR A 126 18.41 4.65 8.16
N ILE A 127 17.10 4.58 7.83
CA ILE A 127 16.58 4.92 6.50
C ILE A 127 16.27 6.42 6.48
N ASN A 128 17.20 7.21 6.02
CA ASN A 128 17.13 8.67 5.98
C ASN A 128 16.87 9.23 4.57
N HIS A 129 16.84 8.38 3.54
CA HIS A 129 16.42 8.73 2.18
C HIS A 129 15.78 7.53 1.47
N THR A 130 14.98 7.84 0.47
CA THR A 130 14.23 6.86 -0.33
C THR A 130 14.48 7.06 -1.82
N GLN A 131 14.17 6.03 -2.60
CA GLN A 131 14.19 6.09 -4.06
C GLN A 131 12.91 5.47 -4.62
N VAL A 132 12.33 6.12 -5.63
CA VAL A 132 11.17 5.60 -6.35
C VAL A 132 11.64 4.85 -7.59
N VAL A 133 11.17 3.61 -7.75
CA VAL A 133 11.34 2.83 -8.98
C VAL A 133 9.99 2.74 -9.68
N VAL A 134 9.97 3.02 -10.98
CA VAL A 134 8.75 2.99 -11.78
C VAL A 134 8.90 1.98 -12.91
N SER A 135 7.87 1.16 -13.08
CA SER A 135 7.72 0.28 -14.23
C SER A 135 6.36 0.53 -14.86
N SER A 136 6.28 0.65 -16.18
CA SER A 136 5.03 0.84 -16.88
C SER A 136 4.89 -0.08 -18.09
N THR A 137 3.66 -0.48 -18.38
CA THR A 137 3.30 -1.35 -19.51
C THR A 137 2.08 -0.78 -20.20
N SER A 138 2.07 -0.80 -21.55
CA SER A 138 0.90 -0.40 -22.34
C SER A 138 -0.28 -1.34 -22.09
N GLY A 139 -1.48 -0.80 -22.01
CA GLY A 139 -2.72 -1.54 -21.79
C GLY A 139 -3.34 -1.27 -20.43
N PRO A 140 -4.49 -1.92 -20.14
CA PRO A 140 -5.23 -2.87 -21.00
C PRO A 140 -5.98 -2.17 -22.16
N THR A 141 -6.08 -2.85 -23.31
CA THR A 141 -6.70 -2.28 -24.52
C THR A 141 -8.02 -2.93 -24.90
N THR A 142 -8.25 -4.17 -24.51
CA THR A 142 -9.48 -4.93 -24.83
C THR A 142 -10.48 -4.86 -23.67
N ALA A 143 -11.77 -4.87 -23.97
CA ALA A 143 -12.82 -4.98 -22.95
C ALA A 143 -12.62 -6.23 -22.09
N GLY A 144 -12.66 -6.08 -20.76
CA GLY A 144 -12.37 -7.13 -19.79
C GLY A 144 -10.90 -7.54 -19.73
N GLY A 145 -10.03 -6.92 -20.52
CA GLY A 145 -8.59 -7.19 -20.47
C GLY A 145 -7.94 -6.60 -19.24
N MET A 146 -6.88 -7.26 -18.77
CA MET A 146 -6.03 -6.79 -17.68
C MET A 146 -4.61 -6.55 -18.16
N THR A 147 -3.93 -5.63 -17.51
CA THR A 147 -2.48 -5.43 -17.66
C THR A 147 -1.85 -5.34 -16.28
N SER A 148 -0.79 -6.11 -16.08
CA SER A 148 0.02 -6.12 -14.85
C SER A 148 1.42 -5.62 -15.15
N THR A 149 1.99 -4.88 -14.21
CA THR A 149 3.39 -4.46 -14.24
C THR A 149 3.99 -4.50 -12.85
N THR A 150 5.31 -4.70 -12.77
CA THR A 150 6.02 -4.87 -11.49
C THR A 150 7.25 -3.96 -11.47
N ALA A 151 7.34 -3.10 -10.46
CA ALA A 151 8.51 -2.29 -10.15
C ALA A 151 9.34 -2.98 -9.06
N THR A 152 10.63 -3.20 -9.31
CA THR A 152 11.52 -3.95 -8.41
C THR A 152 12.57 -3.02 -7.81
N CYS A 153 12.69 -3.02 -6.50
CA CYS A 153 13.71 -2.29 -5.78
C CYS A 153 15.12 -2.76 -6.15
N PRO A 154 16.11 -1.87 -6.21
CA PRO A 154 17.51 -2.25 -6.42
C PRO A 154 17.99 -3.26 -5.37
N ALA A 155 18.99 -4.06 -5.75
CA ALA A 155 19.60 -5.00 -4.81
C ALA A 155 20.14 -4.26 -3.57
N ASN A 156 20.05 -4.91 -2.40
CA ASN A 156 20.46 -4.36 -1.11
C ASN A 156 19.67 -3.11 -0.67
N THR A 157 18.42 -2.96 -1.12
CA THR A 157 17.47 -1.99 -0.60
C THR A 157 16.22 -2.69 -0.10
N LEU A 158 15.46 -2.04 0.79
CA LEU A 158 14.18 -2.52 1.29
C LEU A 158 13.03 -1.90 0.48
N LEU A 159 12.02 -2.70 0.17
CA LEU A 159 10.74 -2.18 -0.27
C LEU A 159 10.01 -1.59 0.94
N LEU A 160 9.71 -0.31 0.91
CA LEU A 160 8.99 0.40 1.97
C LEU A 160 7.50 0.53 1.66
N GLY A 161 7.15 0.55 0.39
CA GLY A 161 5.78 0.65 -0.08
C GLY A 161 5.70 0.78 -1.58
N GLY A 162 4.53 1.19 -2.07
CA GLY A 162 4.35 1.40 -3.50
C GLY A 162 2.95 1.81 -3.87
N GLY A 163 2.72 1.95 -5.18
CA GLY A 163 1.49 2.47 -5.72
C GLY A 163 1.16 1.99 -7.12
N VAL A 164 0.03 2.46 -7.62
CA VAL A 164 -0.51 2.15 -8.94
C VAL A 164 -0.96 3.43 -9.63
N ALA A 165 -0.72 3.53 -10.94
CA ALA A 165 -1.41 4.47 -11.81
C ALA A 165 -1.96 3.74 -13.03
N SER A 166 -3.19 4.10 -13.41
CA SER A 166 -3.79 3.69 -14.66
C SER A 166 -4.16 4.95 -15.45
N THR A 167 -3.46 5.18 -16.56
CA THR A 167 -3.72 6.34 -17.40
C THR A 167 -4.81 6.05 -18.41
N LEU A 168 -5.74 7.00 -18.56
CA LEU A 168 -6.83 6.96 -19.53
C LEU A 168 -6.44 7.76 -20.76
N ALA A 169 -6.23 7.10 -21.91
CA ALA A 169 -6.02 7.83 -23.15
C ALA A 169 -7.30 7.98 -23.99
N SER A 170 -7.92 6.89 -24.38
CA SER A 170 -9.07 6.92 -25.29
C SER A 170 -10.35 6.35 -24.71
N ASN A 171 -10.29 5.54 -23.69
CA ASN A 171 -11.46 5.00 -23.02
C ASN A 171 -11.44 5.33 -21.52
N LYS A 172 -12.62 5.56 -20.97
CA LYS A 172 -12.83 6.01 -19.60
C LYS A 172 -13.17 4.85 -18.66
N SER A 173 -12.92 3.60 -19.08
CA SER A 173 -13.29 2.40 -18.33
C SER A 173 -12.10 1.63 -17.76
N VAL A 174 -10.87 2.13 -17.92
CA VAL A 174 -9.67 1.56 -17.29
C VAL A 174 -9.59 2.07 -15.87
N LYS A 175 -9.30 1.16 -14.94
CA LYS A 175 -9.26 1.40 -13.50
C LYS A 175 -8.21 0.54 -12.83
N ALA A 176 -7.67 0.99 -11.71
CA ALA A 176 -6.81 0.17 -10.88
C ALA A 176 -7.66 -0.89 -10.14
N ILE A 177 -7.24 -2.15 -10.24
CA ILE A 177 -7.87 -3.25 -9.48
C ILE A 177 -6.90 -3.90 -8.49
N ALA A 178 -5.60 -3.61 -8.60
CA ALA A 178 -4.63 -4.10 -7.64
C ALA A 178 -3.38 -3.21 -7.54
N SER A 179 -2.85 -3.14 -6.32
CA SER A 179 -1.62 -2.47 -5.94
C SER A 179 -1.08 -3.18 -4.71
N TYR A 180 -0.03 -4.01 -4.82
CA TYR A 180 0.40 -4.88 -3.72
C TYR A 180 1.90 -5.20 -3.72
N PRO A 181 2.49 -5.50 -2.53
CA PRO A 181 3.87 -5.97 -2.44
C PRO A 181 4.01 -7.36 -3.05
N SER A 182 5.10 -7.59 -3.78
CA SER A 182 5.31 -8.80 -4.56
C SER A 182 6.77 -9.23 -4.62
N THR A 183 7.00 -10.39 -5.22
CA THR A 183 8.31 -10.79 -5.75
C THR A 183 8.60 -10.08 -7.05
N SER A 184 9.82 -10.17 -7.56
CA SER A 184 10.20 -9.60 -8.87
C SER A 184 9.47 -10.24 -10.07
N SER A 185 8.87 -11.40 -9.88
CA SER A 185 8.00 -12.05 -10.89
C SER A 185 6.53 -11.58 -10.82
N GLY A 186 6.19 -10.68 -9.88
CA GLY A 186 4.82 -10.20 -9.68
C GLY A 186 3.94 -11.08 -8.79
N ALA A 187 4.48 -12.18 -8.24
CA ALA A 187 3.72 -13.00 -7.30
C ALA A 187 3.49 -12.25 -5.98
N ALA A 188 2.24 -12.23 -5.52
CA ALA A 188 1.84 -11.49 -4.33
C ALA A 188 2.54 -12.00 -3.07
N ALA A 189 2.97 -11.09 -2.20
CA ALA A 189 3.63 -11.43 -0.96
C ALA A 189 2.63 -12.03 0.03
N ALA A 190 2.93 -13.23 0.56
CA ALA A 190 2.09 -13.93 1.51
C ALA A 190 2.16 -13.31 2.91
N ASN A 191 1.14 -13.57 3.75
CA ASN A 191 1.14 -13.16 5.15
C ASN A 191 2.34 -13.73 5.90
N GLY A 192 3.06 -12.88 6.63
CA GLY A 192 4.27 -13.22 7.39
C GLY A 192 5.54 -13.33 6.55
N SER A 193 5.48 -13.16 5.23
CA SER A 193 6.70 -13.07 4.41
C SER A 193 7.49 -11.81 4.78
N THR A 194 8.80 -11.88 4.58
CA THR A 194 9.71 -10.79 4.93
C THR A 194 10.43 -10.26 3.71
N ASN A 195 10.71 -8.96 3.72
CA ASN A 195 11.49 -8.26 2.71
C ASN A 195 11.02 -8.56 1.27
N PRO A 196 9.74 -8.30 0.93
CA PRO A 196 9.31 -8.34 -0.46
C PRO A 196 10.18 -7.37 -1.26
N THR A 197 10.47 -7.70 -2.52
CA THR A 197 11.43 -6.93 -3.33
C THR A 197 10.78 -5.99 -4.31
N SER A 198 9.48 -6.12 -4.53
CA SER A 198 8.80 -5.46 -5.64
C SER A 198 7.40 -5.02 -5.28
N TRP A 199 6.85 -4.15 -6.09
CA TRP A 199 5.46 -3.72 -6.06
C TRP A 199 4.79 -3.99 -7.39
N THR A 200 3.63 -4.63 -7.36
CA THR A 200 2.86 -4.97 -8.56
C THR A 200 1.58 -4.16 -8.61
N ALA A 201 1.31 -3.61 -9.77
CA ALA A 201 0.08 -2.91 -10.11
C ALA A 201 -0.68 -3.66 -11.20
N VAL A 202 -2.00 -3.72 -11.09
CA VAL A 202 -2.88 -4.31 -12.11
C VAL A 202 -4.00 -3.33 -12.43
N ALA A 203 -4.22 -3.08 -13.72
CA ALA A 203 -5.37 -2.35 -14.22
C ALA A 203 -6.29 -3.27 -15.01
N LEU A 204 -7.58 -3.01 -14.93
CA LEU A 204 -8.66 -3.68 -15.66
C LEU A 204 -9.33 -2.67 -16.59
N ASN A 205 -9.60 -3.08 -17.81
CA ASN A 205 -10.47 -2.35 -18.70
C ASN A 205 -11.91 -2.87 -18.56
N GLY A 206 -12.83 -2.00 -18.20
CA GLY A 206 -14.25 -2.32 -18.08
C GLY A 206 -14.87 -2.78 -19.41
N GLY A 207 -15.90 -2.15 -19.89
CA GLY A 207 -16.67 -2.65 -21.06
C GLY A 207 -16.22 -2.17 -22.45
N MET A 208 -15.18 -1.33 -22.60
CA MET A 208 -14.86 -0.66 -23.87
C MET A 208 -13.44 -0.92 -24.32
N THR A 209 -13.22 -1.14 -25.61
CA THR A 209 -11.87 -1.17 -26.21
C THR A 209 -11.28 0.24 -26.25
N GLY A 210 -9.98 0.36 -26.07
CA GLY A 210 -9.29 1.63 -26.11
C GLY A 210 -7.77 1.48 -26.31
N THR A 211 -7.14 2.51 -26.85
CA THR A 211 -5.71 2.57 -27.10
C THR A 211 -5.05 3.68 -26.29
N GLY A 212 -3.74 3.58 -26.09
CA GLY A 212 -2.96 4.57 -25.36
C GLY A 212 -3.10 4.50 -23.85
N ASN A 213 -3.78 3.49 -23.32
CA ASN A 213 -3.81 3.24 -21.88
C ASN A 213 -2.46 2.70 -21.39
N THR A 214 -2.08 3.03 -20.17
CA THR A 214 -0.89 2.48 -19.52
C THR A 214 -1.22 2.07 -18.08
N THR A 215 -0.54 1.03 -17.64
CA THR A 215 -0.53 0.60 -16.24
C THR A 215 0.87 0.82 -15.70
N ALA A 216 1.02 1.53 -14.58
CA ALA A 216 2.30 1.79 -13.95
C ALA A 216 2.30 1.31 -12.50
N ALA A 217 3.38 0.63 -12.10
CA ALA A 217 3.70 0.28 -10.73
C ALA A 217 4.79 1.21 -10.21
N TYR A 218 4.65 1.62 -8.96
CA TYR A 218 5.64 2.42 -8.23
C TYR A 218 6.10 1.61 -7.03
N ALA A 219 7.41 1.45 -6.87
CA ALA A 219 8.01 0.91 -5.66
C ALA A 219 8.76 2.04 -4.94
N VAL A 220 8.47 2.27 -3.67
CA VAL A 220 9.24 3.13 -2.79
C VAL A 220 10.25 2.26 -2.07
N CYS A 221 11.51 2.46 -2.36
CA CYS A 221 12.63 1.67 -1.84
C CYS A 221 13.45 2.50 -0.85
N SER A 222 14.11 1.88 0.12
CA SER A 222 15.17 2.58 0.86
C SER A 222 16.25 3.04 -0.13
N GLY A 223 16.86 4.18 0.14
CA GLY A 223 17.92 4.71 -0.74
C GLY A 223 19.11 3.75 -0.85
N SER A 224 19.82 3.85 -1.96
CA SER A 224 21.04 3.07 -2.17
C SER A 224 22.15 3.49 -1.20
N GLY A 225 22.98 2.53 -0.76
CA GLY A 225 24.10 2.77 0.15
C GLY A 225 23.72 2.84 1.64
N ILE A 226 22.44 2.73 1.98
CA ILE A 226 21.99 2.60 3.37
C ILE A 226 22.31 1.19 3.88
N ASN A 227 22.87 1.12 5.09
CA ASN A 227 23.07 -0.17 5.75
C ASN A 227 21.74 -0.69 6.35
N ILE A 228 21.06 -1.54 5.61
CA ILE A 228 19.77 -2.15 6.00
C ILE A 228 19.94 -3.43 6.84
N SER A 229 21.16 -3.79 7.25
CA SER A 229 21.42 -4.99 8.05
C SER A 229 20.63 -4.92 9.37
N GLY A 230 19.90 -5.98 9.66
CA GLY A 230 19.04 -6.06 10.85
C GLY A 230 17.67 -5.43 10.72
N LEU A 231 17.36 -4.75 9.61
CA LEU A 231 16.02 -4.27 9.31
C LEU A 231 15.23 -5.34 8.53
N THR A 232 13.98 -5.52 8.90
CA THR A 232 13.09 -6.50 8.26
C THR A 232 11.70 -5.89 8.07
N VAL A 233 11.30 -5.76 6.83
CA VAL A 233 9.91 -5.42 6.47
C VAL A 233 9.08 -6.70 6.52
N THR A 234 8.05 -6.74 7.35
CA THR A 234 7.13 -7.89 7.48
C THR A 234 5.81 -7.59 6.81
N VAL A 235 5.30 -8.54 6.04
CA VAL A 235 4.01 -8.43 5.35
C VAL A 235 2.88 -8.92 6.25
N LYS A 236 1.81 -8.15 6.35
CA LYS A 236 0.50 -8.56 6.84
C LYS A 236 -0.44 -8.67 5.64
N HIS A 237 -1.18 -9.76 5.55
CA HIS A 237 -2.16 -9.98 4.49
C HIS A 237 -3.44 -10.55 5.06
N THR A 238 -4.56 -10.11 4.51
CA THR A 238 -5.90 -10.63 4.80
C THR A 238 -6.69 -10.70 3.50
N ASN A 239 -7.38 -11.80 3.29
CA ASN A 239 -8.31 -12.03 2.19
C ASN A 239 -9.74 -12.12 2.75
N VAL A 240 -10.69 -11.52 2.04
CA VAL A 240 -12.13 -11.59 2.33
C VAL A 240 -12.87 -11.91 1.04
N ALA A 241 -13.74 -12.90 1.07
CA ALA A 241 -14.60 -13.23 -0.08
C ALA A 241 -15.57 -12.10 -0.40
N GLY A 242 -15.77 -11.82 -1.65
CA GLY A 242 -16.64 -10.75 -2.15
C GLY A 242 -15.91 -9.48 -2.56
N PRO A 243 -16.68 -8.48 -3.03
CA PRO A 243 -18.15 -8.44 -3.13
C PRO A 243 -18.69 -9.32 -4.26
N THR A 244 -19.90 -9.86 -4.11
CA THR A 244 -20.50 -10.77 -5.10
C THR A 244 -21.83 -10.30 -5.68
N SER A 245 -22.57 -9.49 -4.95
CA SER A 245 -23.86 -8.92 -5.41
C SER A 245 -23.63 -7.61 -6.17
N ALA A 246 -24.53 -7.28 -7.09
CA ALA A 246 -24.50 -6.00 -7.79
C ALA A 246 -24.52 -4.84 -6.79
N SER A 247 -23.72 -3.81 -7.05
CA SER A 247 -23.63 -2.58 -6.23
C SER A 247 -23.28 -2.85 -4.75
N SER A 248 -22.50 -3.89 -4.48
CA SER A 248 -22.06 -4.25 -3.12
C SER A 248 -20.58 -3.99 -2.92
N THR A 249 -20.18 -3.92 -1.65
CA THR A 249 -18.79 -3.72 -1.23
C THR A 249 -18.33 -4.89 -0.35
N ALA A 250 -17.02 -5.14 -0.37
CA ALA A 250 -16.35 -5.92 0.65
C ALA A 250 -15.16 -5.12 1.17
N THR A 251 -14.96 -5.14 2.48
CA THR A 251 -13.82 -4.47 3.12
C THR A 251 -12.92 -5.50 3.78
N ALA A 252 -11.67 -5.53 3.37
CA ALA A 252 -10.62 -6.29 4.02
C ALA A 252 -9.75 -5.35 4.87
N THR A 253 -9.38 -5.78 6.08
CA THR A 253 -8.48 -5.04 6.98
C THR A 253 -7.40 -5.97 7.47
N THR A 254 -6.13 -5.53 7.45
CA THR A 254 -5.00 -6.34 7.93
C THR A 254 -5.07 -6.58 9.44
N ALA A 255 -4.41 -7.64 9.89
CA ALA A 255 -4.02 -7.73 11.29
C ALA A 255 -3.06 -6.58 11.66
N ALA A 256 -3.02 -6.21 12.94
CA ALA A 256 -2.07 -5.21 13.44
C ALA A 256 -0.62 -5.62 13.16
N CYS A 257 0.24 -4.64 12.94
CA CYS A 257 1.69 -4.87 12.87
C CYS A 257 2.24 -5.50 14.18
N GLY A 258 1.75 -5.06 15.35
CA GLY A 258 2.14 -5.60 16.65
C GLY A 258 3.66 -5.57 16.84
N THR A 259 4.26 -6.71 17.19
CA THR A 259 5.72 -6.82 17.38
C THR A 259 6.54 -6.68 16.09
N ALA A 260 5.92 -6.68 14.92
CA ALA A 260 6.60 -6.43 13.63
C ALA A 260 6.92 -4.94 13.40
N GLY A 261 6.53 -4.05 14.31
CA GLY A 261 6.85 -2.63 14.27
C GLY A 261 5.69 -1.74 13.87
N ASN A 262 6.01 -0.64 13.17
CA ASN A 262 5.04 0.33 12.70
C ASN A 262 4.58 0.01 11.27
N LEU A 263 3.32 0.31 10.96
CA LEU A 263 2.82 0.26 9.60
C LEU A 263 3.45 1.40 8.80
N ILE A 264 4.18 1.06 7.75
CA ILE A 264 4.84 2.04 6.88
C ILE A 264 4.16 2.19 5.51
N SER A 265 3.34 1.23 5.11
CA SER A 265 2.60 1.25 3.84
C SER A 265 1.58 0.12 3.79
N GLY A 266 0.77 0.12 2.74
CA GLY A 266 -0.08 -1.00 2.41
C GLY A 266 -0.60 -0.93 0.98
N GLY A 267 -1.31 -1.98 0.60
CA GLY A 267 -1.88 -2.15 -0.72
C GLY A 267 -3.17 -2.94 -0.67
N GLY A 268 -3.77 -3.13 -1.83
CA GLY A 268 -5.00 -3.89 -1.93
C GLY A 268 -5.31 -4.41 -3.32
N SER A 269 -6.23 -5.36 -3.40
CA SER A 269 -6.75 -5.83 -4.68
C SER A 269 -8.22 -6.25 -4.59
N ILE A 270 -8.85 -6.25 -5.77
CA ILE A 270 -10.06 -6.99 -6.06
C ILE A 270 -9.74 -7.96 -7.18
N SER A 271 -9.97 -9.24 -6.96
CA SER A 271 -9.47 -10.34 -7.83
C SER A 271 -10.45 -11.49 -7.88
N GLY A 272 -10.25 -12.44 -8.78
CA GLY A 272 -11.06 -13.65 -8.89
C GLY A 272 -10.69 -14.76 -7.91
N SER A 273 -9.60 -14.57 -7.15
CA SER A 273 -9.12 -15.50 -6.11
C SER A 273 -7.99 -14.84 -5.32
N ASP A 274 -7.71 -15.36 -4.10
CA ASP A 274 -6.58 -14.92 -3.28
C ASP A 274 -5.24 -15.02 -4.06
N PRO A 275 -4.61 -13.91 -4.44
CA PRO A 275 -3.41 -13.93 -5.28
C PRO A 275 -2.16 -14.41 -4.54
N THR A 276 -2.22 -14.58 -3.22
CA THR A 276 -1.11 -15.18 -2.44
C THR A 276 -1.07 -16.71 -2.58
N LYS A 277 -2.13 -17.32 -3.11
CA LYS A 277 -2.25 -18.77 -3.34
C LYS A 277 -2.02 -19.18 -4.79
N GLY A 278 -1.82 -18.22 -5.68
CA GLY A 278 -1.63 -18.48 -7.11
C GLY A 278 -1.37 -17.24 -7.93
N SER A 279 -1.58 -17.31 -9.23
CA SER A 279 -1.50 -16.15 -10.10
C SER A 279 -2.67 -15.21 -9.87
N PHE A 280 -2.47 -13.91 -10.05
CA PHE A 280 -3.55 -12.93 -10.05
C PHE A 280 -4.56 -13.25 -11.17
N THR A 281 -5.83 -13.32 -10.83
CA THR A 281 -6.92 -13.61 -11.76
C THR A 281 -7.91 -12.45 -11.82
N ALA A 282 -8.57 -12.29 -12.96
CA ALA A 282 -9.61 -11.28 -13.12
C ALA A 282 -10.74 -11.49 -12.11
N PRO A 283 -11.30 -10.43 -11.53
CA PRO A 283 -12.51 -10.52 -10.73
C PRO A 283 -13.68 -11.00 -11.59
N GLY A 284 -14.74 -11.44 -10.93
CA GLY A 284 -15.90 -12.08 -11.59
C GLY A 284 -16.68 -11.17 -12.55
N SER A 285 -16.49 -9.85 -12.47
CA SER A 285 -17.14 -8.88 -13.35
C SER A 285 -16.16 -7.80 -13.82
N GLN A 286 -16.33 -7.35 -15.06
CA GLN A 286 -15.61 -6.19 -15.58
C GLN A 286 -15.98 -4.86 -14.88
N GLY A 287 -17.07 -4.85 -14.14
CA GLY A 287 -17.51 -3.72 -13.33
C GLY A 287 -16.76 -3.59 -12.00
N ASP A 288 -16.03 -4.61 -11.57
CA ASP A 288 -15.37 -4.63 -10.28
C ASP A 288 -14.19 -3.65 -10.23
N HIS A 289 -14.06 -2.97 -9.10
CA HIS A 289 -13.07 -1.93 -8.90
C HIS A 289 -12.76 -1.70 -7.41
N LEU A 290 -11.69 -0.99 -7.16
CA LEU A 290 -11.34 -0.50 -5.83
C LEU A 290 -11.98 0.87 -5.59
N THR A 291 -12.58 1.06 -4.42
CA THR A 291 -13.02 2.37 -3.93
C THR A 291 -12.17 2.86 -2.77
N GLY A 292 -11.33 2.02 -2.19
CA GLY A 292 -10.44 2.42 -1.10
C GLY A 292 -9.22 1.52 -0.94
N ILE A 293 -8.08 2.16 -0.73
CA ILE A 293 -6.81 1.56 -0.28
C ILE A 293 -6.22 2.57 0.69
N TYR A 294 -6.26 2.33 2.01
CA TYR A 294 -5.92 3.38 2.99
C TYR A 294 -5.50 2.82 4.35
N ALA A 295 -4.80 3.64 5.11
CA ALA A 295 -4.47 3.40 6.52
C ALA A 295 -5.73 3.45 7.39
N SER A 296 -5.93 2.46 8.27
CA SER A 296 -7.18 2.29 9.01
C SER A 296 -6.99 1.85 10.46
N ASP A 297 -8.07 1.95 11.25
CA ASP A 297 -8.20 1.33 12.56
C ASP A 297 -8.61 -0.16 12.45
N SER A 298 -8.85 -0.81 13.58
CA SER A 298 -9.26 -2.21 13.66
C SER A 298 -10.68 -2.50 13.11
N SER A 299 -11.47 -1.48 12.94
CA SER A 299 -12.83 -1.55 12.39
C SER A 299 -12.87 -1.21 10.90
N GLY A 300 -11.71 -0.92 10.28
CA GLY A 300 -11.61 -0.51 8.89
C GLY A 300 -11.94 0.97 8.64
N ASN A 301 -12.12 1.78 9.68
CA ASN A 301 -12.30 3.21 9.50
C ASN A 301 -10.96 3.88 9.15
N ALA A 302 -11.01 4.88 8.28
CA ALA A 302 -9.82 5.59 7.86
C ALA A 302 -9.14 6.33 9.02
N THR A 303 -7.82 6.22 9.11
CA THR A 303 -7.01 6.90 10.13
C THR A 303 -6.96 8.41 9.85
N GLY A 304 -7.24 9.21 10.89
CA GLY A 304 -7.18 10.66 10.80
C GLY A 304 -5.78 11.25 10.72
N ASN A 305 -5.70 12.50 10.30
CA ASN A 305 -4.44 13.24 10.16
C ASN A 305 -3.66 13.31 11.47
N GLY A 306 -2.35 13.08 11.41
CA GLY A 306 -1.41 13.13 12.55
C GLY A 306 -1.42 11.87 13.43
N ASN A 307 -2.32 10.93 13.20
CA ASN A 307 -2.41 9.71 13.99
C ASN A 307 -1.49 8.60 13.43
N SER A 308 -0.96 7.78 14.33
CA SER A 308 -0.34 6.50 13.96
C SER A 308 -1.42 5.45 13.71
N THR A 309 -1.10 4.48 12.87
CA THR A 309 -1.94 3.31 12.63
C THR A 309 -1.06 2.08 12.51
N ASP A 310 -1.64 0.92 12.78
CA ASP A 310 -0.98 -0.38 12.64
C ASP A 310 -1.71 -1.31 11.65
N ARG A 311 -2.70 -0.77 10.91
CA ARG A 311 -3.54 -1.53 9.98
C ARG A 311 -3.76 -0.79 8.66
N TRP A 312 -4.07 -1.57 7.65
CA TRP A 312 -4.45 -1.10 6.32
C TRP A 312 -5.77 -1.71 5.90
N SER A 313 -6.58 -0.96 5.18
CA SER A 313 -7.86 -1.44 4.64
C SER A 313 -7.94 -1.26 3.13
N THR A 314 -8.66 -2.18 2.51
CA THR A 314 -9.02 -2.16 1.10
C THR A 314 -10.53 -2.35 0.97
N ILE A 315 -11.16 -1.56 0.10
CA ILE A 315 -12.56 -1.71 -0.25
C ILE A 315 -12.66 -2.10 -1.72
N GLY A 316 -13.13 -3.33 -1.97
CA GLY A 316 -13.57 -3.79 -3.27
C GLY A 316 -15.05 -3.45 -3.47
N HIS A 317 -15.43 -3.08 -4.68
CA HIS A 317 -16.80 -2.75 -5.06
C HIS A 317 -17.16 -3.43 -6.38
N THR A 318 -18.37 -4.00 -6.48
CA THR A 318 -18.94 -4.43 -7.75
C THR A 318 -19.62 -3.25 -8.43
N GLY A 319 -19.50 -3.16 -9.74
CA GLY A 319 -20.35 -2.26 -10.51
C GLY A 319 -21.83 -2.67 -10.49
N GLY A 320 -22.58 -2.28 -11.51
CA GLY A 320 -24.03 -2.55 -11.58
C GLY A 320 -24.42 -4.03 -11.79
N MET A 321 -23.46 -4.96 -11.83
CA MET A 321 -23.69 -6.40 -12.07
C MET A 321 -23.14 -7.26 -10.94
N SER A 322 -23.71 -8.45 -10.75
CA SER A 322 -23.18 -9.45 -9.81
C SER A 322 -21.80 -9.95 -10.29
N SER A 323 -20.94 -10.26 -9.32
CA SER A 323 -19.57 -10.69 -9.53
C SER A 323 -19.28 -11.95 -8.72
N PRO A 324 -19.62 -13.14 -9.24
CA PRO A 324 -19.30 -14.39 -8.56
C PRO A 324 -17.79 -14.63 -8.54
N ASN A 325 -17.32 -15.33 -7.51
CA ASN A 325 -15.91 -15.69 -7.33
C ASN A 325 -14.98 -14.45 -7.30
N THR A 326 -15.34 -13.46 -6.51
CA THR A 326 -14.54 -12.27 -6.29
C THR A 326 -14.03 -12.24 -4.87
N ASP A 327 -12.78 -11.89 -4.69
CA ASP A 327 -12.09 -11.69 -3.42
C ASP A 327 -11.58 -10.25 -3.32
N THR A 328 -11.58 -9.73 -2.10
CA THR A 328 -10.92 -8.47 -1.74
C THR A 328 -9.74 -8.79 -0.83
N ASP A 329 -8.55 -8.35 -1.24
CA ASP A 329 -7.31 -8.58 -0.51
C ASP A 329 -6.72 -7.28 -0.01
N VAL A 330 -6.02 -7.35 1.12
CA VAL A 330 -5.32 -6.22 1.71
C VAL A 330 -3.95 -6.63 2.22
N TRP A 331 -2.96 -5.77 1.98
CA TRP A 331 -1.60 -5.91 2.49
C TRP A 331 -1.23 -4.72 3.37
N GLY A 332 -0.43 -4.98 4.40
CA GLY A 332 0.28 -3.98 5.20
C GLY A 332 1.75 -4.34 5.26
N LEU A 333 2.62 -3.33 5.20
CA LEU A 333 4.06 -3.47 5.41
C LEU A 333 4.42 -2.88 6.77
N CYS A 334 5.07 -3.68 7.60
CA CYS A 334 5.48 -3.33 8.97
C CYS A 334 7.00 -3.28 9.07
N LEU A 335 7.54 -2.23 9.70
CA LEU A 335 8.97 -2.04 9.94
C LEU A 335 9.21 -1.70 11.42
N PRO A 336 10.15 -2.39 12.13
CA PRO A 336 10.50 -2.14 13.53
C PRO A 336 11.02 -0.74 13.83
#